data_e83c5a0b08a69af88a69a4f2bc827998
#
_entry.id   e83c5a0b08a69af88a69a4f2bc827998
#
_cell.length_a   1.000
_cell.length_b   1.000
_cell.length_c   1.000
_cell.angle_alpha   90.00
_cell.angle_beta   90.00
_cell.angle_gamma   90.00
#
_symmetry.space_group_name_H-M   'P 1'
#
loop_
_entity.id
_entity.type
_entity.pdbx_description
1 polymer ?
#
loop_
_entity_poly.entity_id
_entity_poly.type
_entity_poly.pdbx_seq_one_letter_code
_entity_poly.pdbx_strand_id
1 'polypeptide(L)'
;MARIILRANEQYRGEKMQAAGEFDRLLRQATGVAKAPYVAEFVRLLLESGQKVLLFGWHREVYSIWQEKLAAYNPVMYTGSESPSQKQAAKDAFISGDSQVMLISLRSGAGIDGLQHVCSTVVFGELDWSPGVHEQCIGRVHRDGQTEPVMAYFLLSDSGSDPIVSDVLGVKREQIEGVRSPGEHLVERLDVGENQLRALAQQFLQQQGVALESTNVTTMETPR
;
A
#
# COMPACT_ATOMS: atom_id res chain seq x y z
N MET A 1 -2.79 -20.13 -10.62
CA MET A 1 -2.97 -18.73 -11.02
C MET A 1 -1.74 -18.16 -11.70
N ALA A 2 -0.58 -18.00 -11.06
CA ALA A 2 0.60 -17.40 -11.69
C ALA A 2 0.98 -18.02 -13.05
N ARG A 3 0.91 -19.35 -13.20
CA ARG A 3 1.15 -20.03 -14.49
C ARG A 3 0.12 -19.70 -15.57
N ILE A 4 -1.14 -19.42 -15.19
CA ILE A 4 -2.21 -19.03 -16.14
C ILE A 4 -1.93 -17.64 -16.69
N ILE A 5 -1.45 -16.73 -15.85
CA ILE A 5 -1.11 -15.35 -16.24
C ILE A 5 0.02 -15.34 -17.28
N LEU A 6 0.95 -16.28 -17.20
CA LEU A 6 2.12 -16.35 -18.09
C LEU A 6 1.85 -17.05 -19.44
N ARG A 7 0.73 -17.77 -19.59
CA ARG A 7 0.37 -18.41 -20.87
C ARG A 7 -0.04 -17.36 -21.90
N ALA A 8 0.61 -17.38 -23.05
CA ALA A 8 0.50 -16.37 -24.12
C ALA A 8 -0.67 -16.59 -25.09
N ASN A 9 -1.85 -17.05 -24.65
CA ASN A 9 -2.94 -17.35 -25.58
C ASN A 9 -4.03 -16.28 -25.49
N GLU A 10 -4.24 -15.50 -26.57
CA GLU A 10 -5.23 -14.41 -26.66
C GLU A 10 -6.68 -14.87 -26.51
N GLN A 11 -6.95 -16.15 -26.73
CA GLN A 11 -8.29 -16.74 -26.74
C GLN A 11 -9.00 -16.72 -25.37
N TYR A 12 -8.25 -16.50 -24.26
CA TYR A 12 -8.75 -16.49 -22.88
C TYR A 12 -8.47 -15.18 -22.13
N ARG A 13 -8.53 -14.05 -22.82
CA ARG A 13 -8.20 -12.74 -22.25
C ARG A 13 -9.00 -12.41 -20.97
N GLY A 14 -10.29 -12.77 -20.94
CA GLY A 14 -11.15 -12.52 -19.75
C GLY A 14 -10.78 -13.36 -18.54
N GLU A 15 -10.53 -14.67 -18.74
CA GLU A 15 -10.11 -15.57 -17.65
C GLU A 15 -8.72 -15.21 -17.12
N LYS A 16 -7.82 -14.80 -18.01
CA LYS A 16 -6.47 -14.36 -17.66
C LYS A 16 -6.52 -13.10 -16.80
N MET A 17 -7.40 -12.14 -17.13
CA MET A 17 -7.54 -10.89 -16.39
C MET A 17 -8.14 -11.12 -15.01
N GLN A 18 -9.13 -12.01 -14.88
CA GLN A 18 -9.68 -12.42 -13.58
C GLN A 18 -8.64 -13.15 -12.72
N ALA A 19 -7.91 -14.11 -13.30
CA ALA A 19 -6.85 -14.84 -12.60
C ALA A 19 -5.71 -13.91 -12.15
N ALA A 20 -5.37 -12.90 -12.94
CA ALA A 20 -4.36 -11.90 -12.61
C ALA A 20 -4.82 -11.02 -11.44
N GLY A 21 -6.05 -10.51 -11.48
CA GLY A 21 -6.62 -9.71 -10.39
C GLY A 21 -6.76 -10.48 -9.08
N GLU A 22 -7.18 -11.75 -9.16
CA GLU A 22 -7.29 -12.62 -7.98
C GLU A 22 -5.90 -12.96 -7.41
N PHE A 23 -4.92 -13.23 -8.26
CA PHE A 23 -3.54 -13.48 -7.86
C PHE A 23 -2.94 -12.26 -7.16
N ASP A 24 -3.07 -11.07 -7.74
CA ASP A 24 -2.63 -9.80 -7.14
C ASP A 24 -3.25 -9.61 -5.75
N ARG A 25 -4.57 -9.73 -5.66
CA ARG A 25 -5.30 -9.59 -4.41
C ARG A 25 -4.79 -10.55 -3.33
N LEU A 26 -4.63 -11.84 -3.66
CA LEU A 26 -4.20 -12.86 -2.71
C LEU A 26 -2.75 -12.66 -2.29
N LEU A 27 -1.86 -12.30 -3.22
CA LEU A 27 -0.45 -12.09 -2.90
C LEU A 27 -0.26 -10.84 -2.03
N ARG A 28 -0.97 -9.76 -2.31
CA ARG A 28 -0.94 -8.55 -1.49
C ARG A 28 -1.52 -8.81 -0.10
N GLN A 29 -2.62 -9.55 0.02
CA GLN A 29 -3.18 -9.95 1.30
C GLN A 29 -2.19 -10.80 2.10
N ALA A 30 -1.59 -11.82 1.49
CA ALA A 30 -0.60 -12.67 2.15
C ALA A 30 0.63 -11.86 2.61
N THR A 31 1.12 -10.95 1.78
CA THR A 31 2.23 -10.04 2.13
C THR A 31 1.84 -9.12 3.29
N GLY A 32 0.66 -8.51 3.23
CA GLY A 32 0.15 -7.65 4.30
C GLY A 32 0.03 -8.37 5.63
N VAL A 33 -0.57 -9.56 5.64
CA VAL A 33 -0.72 -10.40 6.84
C VAL A 33 0.63 -10.81 7.42
N ALA A 34 1.55 -11.25 6.57
CA ALA A 34 2.89 -11.69 7.00
C ALA A 34 3.68 -10.57 7.68
N LYS A 35 3.61 -9.35 7.18
CA LYS A 35 4.32 -8.20 7.77
C LYS A 35 3.53 -7.45 8.85
N ALA A 36 2.21 -7.65 8.98
CA ALA A 36 1.36 -6.88 9.90
C ALA A 36 1.88 -6.86 11.35
N PRO A 37 2.41 -7.95 11.93
CA PRO A 37 2.99 -7.91 13.28
C PRO A 37 4.19 -6.95 13.38
N TYR A 38 5.06 -6.93 12.39
CA TYR A 38 6.25 -6.06 12.37
C TYR A 38 5.87 -4.60 12.14
N VAL A 39 4.85 -4.35 11.30
CA VAL A 39 4.27 -3.01 11.14
C VAL A 39 3.73 -2.49 12.48
N ALA A 40 3.00 -3.32 13.21
CA ALA A 40 2.49 -2.95 14.53
C ALA A 40 3.62 -2.60 15.52
N GLU A 41 4.71 -3.38 15.53
CA GLU A 41 5.87 -3.08 16.39
C GLU A 41 6.54 -1.76 16.02
N PHE A 42 6.70 -1.47 14.74
CA PHE A 42 7.24 -0.17 14.30
C PHE A 42 6.32 0.98 14.72
N VAL A 43 5.00 0.83 14.51
CA VAL A 43 4.01 1.85 14.94
C VAL A 43 4.05 2.03 16.46
N ARG A 44 4.18 0.95 17.24
CA ARG A 44 4.31 1.01 18.69
C ARG A 44 5.50 1.89 19.12
N LEU A 45 6.65 1.75 18.46
CA LEU A 45 7.82 2.60 18.75
C LEU A 45 7.54 4.09 18.50
N LEU A 46 6.80 4.42 17.44
CA LEU A 46 6.40 5.80 17.17
C LEU A 46 5.43 6.32 18.23
N LEU A 47 4.45 5.51 18.65
CA LEU A 47 3.49 5.87 19.69
C LEU A 47 4.16 6.05 21.05
N GLU A 48 5.12 5.19 21.41
CA GLU A 48 5.93 5.30 22.62
C GLU A 48 6.81 6.57 22.64
N SER A 49 7.20 7.06 21.46
CA SER A 49 7.89 8.36 21.34
C SER A 49 6.96 9.57 21.40
N GLY A 50 5.67 9.34 21.68
CA GLY A 50 4.66 10.41 21.82
C GLY A 50 4.04 10.88 20.51
N GLN A 51 4.31 10.21 19.40
CA GLN A 51 3.72 10.57 18.09
C GLN A 51 2.32 9.98 17.95
N LYS A 52 1.40 10.73 17.34
CA LYS A 52 0.16 10.17 16.81
C LYS A 52 0.40 9.66 15.39
N VAL A 53 -0.24 8.55 15.03
CA VAL A 53 0.02 7.86 13.77
C VAL A 53 -1.26 7.63 12.96
N LEU A 54 -1.22 7.98 11.67
CA LEU A 54 -2.17 7.49 10.67
C LEU A 54 -1.57 6.24 10.01
N LEU A 55 -2.18 5.08 10.27
CA LEU A 55 -1.72 3.80 9.74
C LEU A 55 -2.63 3.36 8.59
N PHE A 56 -2.07 3.32 7.38
CA PHE A 56 -2.78 2.99 6.15
C PHE A 56 -2.63 1.52 5.77
N GLY A 57 -3.77 0.90 5.43
CA GLY A 57 -3.84 -0.47 4.96
C GLY A 57 -5.02 -0.71 4.03
N TRP A 58 -5.28 -1.96 3.71
CA TRP A 58 -6.34 -2.36 2.78
C TRP A 58 -7.13 -3.59 3.23
N HIS A 59 -6.46 -4.66 3.70
CA HIS A 59 -7.10 -5.92 4.00
C HIS A 59 -7.63 -5.99 5.44
N ARG A 60 -8.85 -6.51 5.63
CA ARG A 60 -9.51 -6.61 6.94
C ARG A 60 -8.71 -7.43 7.95
N GLU A 61 -8.08 -8.52 7.50
CA GLU A 61 -7.26 -9.37 8.34
C GLU A 61 -6.05 -8.63 8.90
N VAL A 62 -5.43 -7.77 8.08
CA VAL A 62 -4.33 -6.89 8.49
C VAL A 62 -4.79 -5.91 9.57
N TYR A 63 -5.95 -5.28 9.39
CA TYR A 63 -6.52 -4.40 10.40
C TYR A 63 -6.79 -5.13 11.72
N SER A 64 -7.30 -6.37 11.68
CA SER A 64 -7.57 -7.16 12.89
C SER A 64 -6.29 -7.40 13.69
N ILE A 65 -5.17 -7.72 13.01
CA ILE A 65 -3.86 -7.89 13.64
C ILE A 65 -3.38 -6.58 14.27
N TRP A 66 -3.52 -5.46 13.57
CA TRP A 66 -3.11 -4.16 14.10
C TRP A 66 -3.97 -3.71 15.28
N GLN A 67 -5.29 -3.92 15.23
CA GLN A 67 -6.18 -3.62 16.34
C GLN A 67 -5.81 -4.40 17.62
N GLU A 68 -5.51 -5.69 17.47
CA GLU A 68 -5.07 -6.53 18.58
C GLU A 68 -3.73 -6.06 19.16
N LYS A 69 -2.73 -5.89 18.30
CA LYS A 69 -1.37 -5.56 18.74
C LYS A 69 -1.19 -4.14 19.25
N LEU A 70 -2.01 -3.21 18.80
CA LEU A 70 -2.00 -1.80 19.20
C LEU A 70 -3.12 -1.45 20.21
N ALA A 71 -3.79 -2.44 20.77
CA ALA A 71 -4.96 -2.23 21.66
C ALA A 71 -4.68 -1.26 22.83
N ALA A 72 -3.46 -1.23 23.37
CA ALA A 72 -3.06 -0.34 24.45
C ALA A 72 -3.12 1.16 24.07
N TYR A 73 -3.12 1.48 22.76
CA TYR A 73 -3.15 2.85 22.22
C TYR A 73 -4.53 3.25 21.70
N ASN A 74 -5.55 2.43 22.00
CA ASN A 74 -6.95 2.66 21.64
C ASN A 74 -7.14 2.92 20.13
N PRO A 75 -6.77 1.97 19.23
CA PRO A 75 -6.84 2.15 17.78
C PRO A 75 -8.28 2.40 17.33
N VAL A 76 -8.49 3.43 16.53
CA VAL A 76 -9.79 3.73 15.92
C VAL A 76 -9.76 3.42 14.41
N MET A 77 -10.92 3.02 13.89
CA MET A 77 -11.07 2.59 12.49
C MET A 77 -11.73 3.68 11.64
N TYR A 78 -11.15 3.95 10.48
CA TYR A 78 -11.73 4.81 9.46
C TYR A 78 -11.55 4.15 8.09
N THR A 79 -12.32 3.10 7.83
CA THR A 79 -12.24 2.31 6.60
C THR A 79 -13.52 2.42 5.78
N GLY A 80 -13.76 1.49 4.85
CA GLY A 80 -15.02 1.40 4.09
C GLY A 80 -16.16 0.73 4.86
N SER A 81 -15.89 0.16 6.04
CA SER A 81 -16.86 -0.68 6.77
C SER A 81 -17.66 0.10 7.83
N GLU A 82 -17.15 1.22 8.33
CA GLU A 82 -17.76 2.01 9.39
C GLU A 82 -18.85 2.92 8.82
N SER A 83 -19.94 3.07 9.58
CA SER A 83 -21.00 4.05 9.30
C SER A 83 -20.47 5.49 9.43
N PRO A 84 -21.17 6.50 8.86
CA PRO A 84 -20.77 7.88 9.01
C PRO A 84 -20.62 8.35 10.47
N SER A 85 -21.50 7.89 11.37
CA SER A 85 -21.42 8.21 12.80
C SER A 85 -20.21 7.58 13.48
N GLN A 86 -19.88 6.33 13.14
CA GLN A 86 -18.68 5.66 13.64
C GLN A 86 -17.40 6.33 13.15
N LYS A 87 -17.36 6.75 11.88
CA LYS A 87 -16.26 7.52 11.31
C LYS A 87 -16.06 8.86 12.02
N GLN A 88 -17.16 9.56 12.30
CA GLN A 88 -17.09 10.81 13.05
C GLN A 88 -16.57 10.58 14.46
N ALA A 89 -17.07 9.58 15.18
CA ALA A 89 -16.58 9.22 16.52
C ALA A 89 -15.10 8.85 16.52
N ALA A 90 -14.65 8.07 15.52
CA ALA A 90 -13.23 7.71 15.36
C ALA A 90 -12.34 8.96 15.14
N LYS A 91 -12.79 9.89 14.30
CA LYS A 91 -12.12 11.17 14.08
C LYS A 91 -12.04 11.99 15.37
N ASP A 92 -13.15 12.12 16.09
CA ASP A 92 -13.22 12.92 17.31
C ASP A 92 -12.30 12.33 18.41
N ALA A 93 -12.32 11.00 18.58
CA ALA A 93 -11.43 10.31 19.53
C ALA A 93 -9.94 10.48 19.16
N PHE A 94 -9.61 10.48 17.89
CA PHE A 94 -8.23 10.72 17.45
C PHE A 94 -7.80 12.18 17.67
N ILE A 95 -8.66 13.13 17.38
CA ILE A 95 -8.37 14.57 17.56
C ILE A 95 -8.28 14.92 19.05
N SER A 96 -9.22 14.45 19.89
CA SER A 96 -9.24 14.72 21.34
C SER A 96 -8.04 14.11 22.09
N GLY A 97 -7.45 13.04 21.55
CA GLY A 97 -6.34 12.31 22.17
C GLY A 97 -6.75 11.05 22.90
N ASP A 98 -8.02 10.67 22.86
CA ASP A 98 -8.50 9.39 23.39
C ASP A 98 -7.94 8.20 22.60
N SER A 99 -7.60 8.44 21.31
CA SER A 99 -6.86 7.51 20.45
C SER A 99 -5.55 8.11 19.97
N GLN A 100 -4.51 7.31 19.89
CA GLN A 100 -3.19 7.72 19.40
C GLN A 100 -2.91 7.18 17.99
N VAL A 101 -3.70 6.22 17.51
CA VAL A 101 -3.52 5.61 16.18
C VAL A 101 -4.85 5.45 15.47
N MET A 102 -4.92 5.93 14.24
CA MET A 102 -6.07 5.75 13.36
C MET A 102 -5.72 4.81 12.20
N LEU A 103 -6.47 3.71 12.09
CA LEU A 103 -6.36 2.75 10.99
C LEU A 103 -7.24 3.21 9.83
N ILE A 104 -6.65 3.52 8.70
CA ILE A 104 -7.35 4.11 7.57
C ILE A 104 -7.16 3.22 6.32
N SER A 105 -8.22 3.05 5.53
CA SER A 105 -8.08 2.41 4.24
C SER A 105 -7.40 3.35 3.23
N LEU A 106 -6.46 2.82 2.45
CA LEU A 106 -5.74 3.54 1.39
C LEU A 106 -6.66 4.33 0.44
N ARG A 107 -7.85 3.80 0.17
CA ARG A 107 -8.84 4.43 -0.72
C ARG A 107 -10.04 5.03 0.00
N SER A 108 -10.07 4.97 1.32
CA SER A 108 -11.09 5.63 2.13
C SER A 108 -10.60 6.98 2.60
N GLY A 109 -11.51 7.89 2.76
CA GLY A 109 -11.17 9.11 3.46
C GLY A 109 -11.05 10.34 2.57
N ALA A 110 -11.73 10.38 1.43
CA ALA A 110 -12.10 11.67 0.86
C ALA A 110 -12.85 12.45 1.96
N GLY A 111 -12.31 13.62 2.34
CA GLY A 111 -13.03 14.53 3.25
C GLY A 111 -12.73 14.42 4.74
N ILE A 112 -11.63 13.76 5.18
CA ILE A 112 -11.22 13.89 6.60
C ILE A 112 -10.40 15.17 6.75
N ASP A 113 -10.97 16.15 7.46
CA ASP A 113 -10.30 17.39 7.81
C ASP A 113 -9.93 17.43 9.30
N GLY A 114 -8.92 18.22 9.66
CA GLY A 114 -8.51 18.47 11.04
C GLY A 114 -7.44 17.55 11.58
N LEU A 115 -7.07 16.49 10.85
CA LEU A 115 -5.99 15.58 11.27
C LEU A 115 -4.62 16.27 11.27
N GLN A 116 -4.40 17.23 10.39
CA GLN A 116 -3.16 17.99 10.25
C GLN A 116 -2.81 18.82 11.51
N HIS A 117 -3.78 19.11 12.36
CA HIS A 117 -3.53 19.86 13.60
C HIS A 117 -3.01 19.01 14.76
N VAL A 118 -3.12 17.68 14.64
CA VAL A 118 -2.81 16.77 15.74
C VAL A 118 -1.86 15.63 15.33
N CYS A 119 -1.57 15.49 14.05
CA CYS A 119 -0.75 14.40 13.53
C CYS A 119 0.09 14.87 12.34
N SER A 120 1.35 14.48 12.32
CA SER A 120 2.30 14.70 11.21
C SER A 120 2.93 13.40 10.71
N THR A 121 2.54 12.24 11.28
CA THR A 121 3.15 10.94 10.98
C THR A 121 2.18 10.01 10.26
N VAL A 122 2.59 9.56 9.08
CA VAL A 122 1.86 8.63 8.22
C VAL A 122 2.68 7.35 8.08
N VAL A 123 2.04 6.20 8.24
CA VAL A 123 2.66 4.88 8.02
C VAL A 123 1.84 4.10 7.01
N PHE A 124 2.49 3.64 5.96
CA PHE A 124 1.92 2.71 4.98
C PHE A 124 2.31 1.30 5.36
N GLY A 125 1.41 0.59 6.02
CA GLY A 125 1.58 -0.81 6.39
C GLY A 125 1.27 -1.77 5.24
N GLU A 126 0.46 -1.35 4.27
CA GLU A 126 0.25 -1.98 2.97
C GLU A 126 0.38 -0.91 1.88
N LEU A 127 0.67 -1.34 0.65
CA LEU A 127 0.86 -0.45 -0.49
C LEU A 127 -0.29 -0.55 -1.49
N ASP A 128 -0.60 0.54 -2.18
CA ASP A 128 -1.39 0.55 -3.41
C ASP A 128 -0.45 0.66 -4.62
N TRP A 129 -0.89 0.19 -5.79
CA TRP A 129 -0.14 0.34 -7.04
C TRP A 129 -0.01 1.78 -7.51
N SER A 130 -0.93 2.64 -7.10
CA SER A 130 -1.02 4.03 -7.56
C SER A 130 -0.25 4.97 -6.63
N PRO A 131 0.78 5.68 -7.13
CA PRO A 131 1.45 6.74 -6.38
C PRO A 131 0.49 7.81 -5.87
N GLY A 132 -0.47 8.22 -6.71
CA GLY A 132 -1.48 9.22 -6.35
C GLY A 132 -2.36 8.84 -5.15
N VAL A 133 -2.55 7.54 -4.87
CA VAL A 133 -3.24 7.10 -3.65
C VAL A 133 -2.41 7.44 -2.41
N HIS A 134 -1.10 7.21 -2.45
CA HIS A 134 -0.19 7.53 -1.35
C HIS A 134 -0.07 9.04 -1.13
N GLU A 135 0.03 9.81 -2.21
CA GLU A 135 0.02 11.29 -2.16
C GLU A 135 -1.26 11.82 -1.51
N GLN A 136 -2.42 11.28 -1.89
CA GLN A 136 -3.70 11.63 -1.27
C GLN A 136 -3.74 11.27 0.22
N CYS A 137 -3.14 10.15 0.62
CA CYS A 137 -3.03 9.76 2.02
C CYS A 137 -2.14 10.73 2.81
N ILE A 138 -0.98 11.09 2.27
CA ILE A 138 -0.07 12.09 2.87
C ILE A 138 -0.74 13.46 2.93
N GLY A 139 -1.45 13.86 1.88
CA GLY A 139 -2.20 15.11 1.81
C GLY A 139 -3.29 15.30 2.88
N ARG A 140 -3.57 14.28 3.70
CA ARG A 140 -4.49 14.43 4.85
C ARG A 140 -3.86 15.16 6.02
N VAL A 141 -2.56 15.11 6.12
CA VAL A 141 -1.78 15.81 7.14
C VAL A 141 -0.85 16.87 6.54
N HIS A 142 -0.41 16.70 5.27
CA HIS A 142 0.39 17.69 4.57
C HIS A 142 -0.51 18.69 3.83
N ARG A 143 -1.06 19.63 4.57
CA ARG A 143 -2.00 20.64 4.09
C ARG A 143 -1.99 21.88 4.98
N ASP A 144 -2.73 22.92 4.60
CA ASP A 144 -2.86 24.17 5.35
C ASP A 144 -3.17 23.93 6.81
N GLY A 145 -2.44 24.59 7.70
CA GLY A 145 -2.55 24.45 9.14
C GLY A 145 -1.65 23.37 9.76
N GLN A 146 -0.87 22.63 8.97
CA GLN A 146 0.19 21.77 9.50
C GLN A 146 1.41 22.63 9.88
N THR A 147 1.87 22.49 11.10
CA THR A 147 3.02 23.24 11.63
C THR A 147 4.29 22.40 11.79
N GLU A 148 4.13 21.06 11.74
CA GLU A 148 5.25 20.13 11.92
C GLU A 148 5.65 19.49 10.58
N PRO A 149 6.92 19.10 10.40
CA PRO A 149 7.33 18.32 9.25
C PRO A 149 6.54 17.01 9.15
N VAL A 150 5.97 16.73 7.98
CA VAL A 150 5.23 15.49 7.76
C VAL A 150 6.21 14.37 7.42
N MET A 151 6.12 13.30 8.20
CA MET A 151 6.91 12.07 8.00
C MET A 151 6.03 10.96 7.43
N ALA A 152 6.43 10.40 6.29
CA ALA A 152 5.74 9.28 5.66
C ALA A 152 6.65 8.05 5.60
N TYR A 153 6.25 6.98 6.29
CA TYR A 153 6.99 5.72 6.36
C TYR A 153 6.32 4.67 5.48
N PHE A 154 7.09 4.07 4.59
CA PHE A 154 6.67 2.96 3.73
C PHE A 154 7.31 1.67 4.26
N LEU A 155 6.51 0.80 4.87
CA LEU A 155 7.01 -0.45 5.46
C LEU A 155 6.92 -1.57 4.42
N LEU A 156 8.07 -2.03 3.99
CA LEU A 156 8.23 -2.98 2.89
C LEU A 156 8.71 -4.33 3.40
N SER A 157 8.24 -5.40 2.76
CA SER A 157 8.81 -6.74 2.85
C SER A 157 9.78 -6.98 1.70
N ASP A 158 10.83 -7.74 1.93
CA ASP A 158 11.77 -8.17 0.88
C ASP A 158 11.19 -9.25 -0.04
N SER A 159 9.99 -9.72 0.26
CA SER A 159 9.31 -10.78 -0.48
C SER A 159 7.83 -10.46 -0.72
N GLY A 160 7.15 -11.32 -1.46
CA GLY A 160 5.74 -11.15 -1.77
C GLY A 160 5.48 -10.09 -2.84
N SER A 161 4.49 -9.22 -2.63
CA SER A 161 4.12 -8.17 -3.59
C SER A 161 4.94 -6.89 -3.47
N ASP A 162 5.48 -6.59 -2.28
CA ASP A 162 6.07 -5.29 -1.97
C ASP A 162 7.26 -4.90 -2.84
N PRO A 163 8.20 -5.81 -3.21
CA PRO A 163 9.33 -5.44 -4.05
C PRO A 163 8.90 -4.83 -5.40
N ILE A 164 7.91 -5.44 -6.06
CA ILE A 164 7.42 -4.96 -7.35
C ILE A 164 6.56 -3.70 -7.18
N VAL A 165 5.68 -3.67 -6.19
CA VAL A 165 4.84 -2.49 -5.92
C VAL A 165 5.73 -1.29 -5.58
N SER A 166 6.78 -1.48 -4.75
CA SER A 166 7.70 -0.41 -4.40
C SER A 166 8.54 0.09 -5.59
N ASP A 167 8.92 -0.80 -6.50
CA ASP A 167 9.64 -0.41 -7.72
C ASP A 167 8.74 0.41 -8.66
N VAL A 168 7.46 0.05 -8.79
CA VAL A 168 6.47 0.82 -9.55
C VAL A 168 6.22 2.19 -8.92
N LEU A 169 6.15 2.26 -7.60
CA LEU A 169 5.95 3.51 -6.86
C LEU A 169 7.19 4.42 -6.90
N GLY A 170 8.36 3.91 -7.31
CA GLY A 170 9.60 4.67 -7.27
C GLY A 170 10.11 4.95 -5.85
N VAL A 171 9.55 4.30 -4.83
CA VAL A 171 9.87 4.57 -3.41
C VAL A 171 11.37 4.53 -3.14
N LYS A 172 12.09 3.63 -3.81
CA LYS A 172 13.56 3.56 -3.71
C LYS A 172 14.27 4.73 -4.37
N ARG A 173 13.68 5.36 -5.39
CA ARG A 173 14.24 6.54 -6.07
C ARG A 173 14.01 7.81 -5.26
N GLU A 174 12.81 7.98 -4.72
CA GLU A 174 12.44 9.18 -3.96
C GLU A 174 13.20 9.31 -2.65
N GLN A 175 13.60 8.22 -2.01
CA GLN A 175 14.51 8.26 -0.87
C GLN A 175 15.88 8.88 -1.24
N ILE A 176 16.29 8.77 -2.50
CA ILE A 176 17.54 9.34 -3.00
C ILE A 176 17.32 10.77 -3.52
N GLU A 177 16.16 11.06 -4.13
CA GLU A 177 15.85 12.36 -4.75
C GLU A 177 15.22 13.36 -3.79
N GLY A 178 14.47 12.93 -2.78
CA GLY A 178 13.92 13.79 -1.72
C GLY A 178 15.01 14.53 -0.93
N VAL A 179 16.25 14.02 -0.97
CA VAL A 179 17.45 14.71 -0.45
C VAL A 179 17.99 15.72 -1.47
N ARG A 180 17.64 15.62 -2.77
CA ARG A 180 18.23 16.42 -3.86
C ARG A 180 17.36 17.57 -4.36
N SER A 181 16.04 17.48 -4.31
CA SER A 181 15.17 18.51 -4.89
C SER A 181 13.82 18.61 -4.17
N PRO A 182 13.71 19.38 -3.08
CA PRO A 182 12.43 19.65 -2.46
C PRO A 182 11.60 20.55 -3.39
N GLY A 183 10.57 20.01 -4.03
CA GLY A 183 9.59 20.78 -4.78
C GLY A 183 9.21 20.32 -6.17
N GLU A 184 9.75 19.26 -6.71
CA GLU A 184 9.31 18.70 -7.99
C GLU A 184 8.24 17.60 -7.78
N HIS A 185 7.06 17.84 -8.35
CA HIS A 185 5.96 16.90 -8.35
C HIS A 185 6.20 15.79 -9.36
N LEU A 186 6.51 14.58 -8.90
CA LEU A 186 6.49 13.38 -9.73
C LEU A 186 5.07 12.81 -9.78
N VAL A 187 4.31 13.20 -10.80
CA VAL A 187 3.03 12.56 -11.14
C VAL A 187 3.18 11.86 -12.49
N GLU A 188 3.68 10.64 -12.49
CA GLU A 188 3.40 9.72 -13.58
C GLU A 188 2.25 8.80 -13.17
N ARG A 189 1.14 8.87 -13.90
CA ARG A 189 0.03 7.91 -13.79
C ARG A 189 0.52 6.59 -14.39
N LEU A 190 1.00 5.69 -13.53
CA LEU A 190 1.25 4.31 -13.92
C LEU A 190 -0.08 3.55 -13.87
N ASP A 191 -0.62 3.27 -15.04
CA ASP A 191 -1.70 2.30 -15.16
C ASP A 191 -1.12 0.92 -14.80
N VAL A 192 -1.80 0.16 -13.92
CA VAL A 192 -1.38 -1.20 -13.56
C VAL A 192 -1.63 -2.09 -14.76
N GLY A 193 -0.68 -2.07 -15.68
CA GLY A 193 -0.78 -2.79 -16.94
C GLY A 193 -0.51 -4.30 -16.79
N GLU A 194 -0.89 -5.05 -17.80
CA GLU A 194 -0.65 -6.50 -17.89
C GLU A 194 0.81 -6.88 -17.64
N ASN A 195 1.76 -5.99 -17.95
CA ASN A 195 3.19 -6.20 -17.75
C ASN A 195 3.59 -6.26 -16.26
N GLN A 196 2.96 -5.47 -15.40
CA GLN A 196 3.26 -5.45 -13.95
C GLN A 196 2.73 -6.71 -13.26
N LEU A 197 1.51 -7.14 -13.60
CA LEU A 197 0.94 -8.39 -13.09
C LEU A 197 1.73 -9.60 -13.59
N ARG A 198 2.25 -9.54 -14.82
CA ARG A 198 3.12 -10.57 -15.38
C ARG A 198 4.46 -10.63 -14.64
N ALA A 199 5.08 -9.48 -14.36
CA ALA A 199 6.31 -9.38 -13.58
C ALA A 199 6.11 -9.95 -12.15
N LEU A 200 4.99 -9.62 -11.50
CA LEU A 200 4.62 -10.15 -10.20
C LEU A 200 4.48 -11.69 -10.22
N ALA A 201 3.82 -12.24 -11.24
CA ALA A 201 3.66 -13.67 -11.41
C ALA A 201 5.01 -14.39 -11.66
N GLN A 202 5.89 -13.78 -12.46
CA GLN A 202 7.23 -14.30 -12.72
C GLN A 202 8.10 -14.33 -11.46
N GLN A 203 8.14 -13.23 -10.73
CA GLN A 203 8.91 -13.15 -9.47
C GLN A 203 8.40 -14.16 -8.44
N PHE A 204 7.09 -14.30 -8.29
CA PHE A 204 6.52 -15.29 -7.38
C PHE A 204 6.94 -16.71 -7.74
N LEU A 205 6.90 -17.10 -9.02
CA LEU A 205 7.33 -18.44 -9.46
C LEU A 205 8.82 -18.64 -9.27
N GLN A 206 9.65 -17.64 -9.50
CA GLN A 206 11.11 -17.69 -9.23
C GLN A 206 11.40 -17.90 -7.75
N GLN A 207 10.71 -17.18 -6.85
CA GLN A 207 10.84 -17.35 -5.40
C GLN A 207 10.43 -18.75 -4.93
N GLN A 208 9.50 -19.40 -5.63
CA GLN A 208 9.07 -20.78 -5.37
C GLN A 208 9.96 -21.83 -6.04
N GLY A 209 11.06 -21.44 -6.67
CA GLY A 209 11.98 -22.36 -7.36
C GLY A 209 11.38 -23.05 -8.60
N VAL A 210 10.29 -22.49 -9.16
CA VAL A 210 9.64 -23.03 -10.36
C VAL A 210 10.33 -22.47 -11.60
N ALA A 211 10.97 -23.35 -12.40
CA ALA A 211 11.55 -22.96 -13.69
C ALA A 211 10.47 -22.40 -14.62
N LEU A 212 10.72 -21.21 -15.17
CA LEU A 212 9.91 -20.61 -16.22
C LEU A 212 10.32 -21.26 -17.55
N GLU A 213 9.39 -21.96 -18.23
CA GLU A 213 9.60 -22.37 -19.59
C GLU A 213 9.76 -21.11 -20.47
N SER A 214 10.93 -20.97 -21.09
CA SER A 214 11.20 -19.89 -22.04
C SER A 214 10.23 -20.01 -23.21
N THR A 215 9.25 -19.13 -23.31
CA THR A 215 8.41 -19.00 -24.50
C THR A 215 9.29 -18.41 -25.61
N ASN A 216 9.82 -19.26 -26.50
CA ASN A 216 10.44 -18.84 -27.74
C ASN A 216 9.42 -18.07 -28.56
N VAL A 217 9.56 -16.76 -28.61
CA VAL A 217 8.93 -15.94 -29.63
C VAL A 217 9.69 -16.21 -30.92
N THR A 218 9.17 -17.12 -31.72
CA THR A 218 9.62 -17.30 -33.11
C THR A 218 9.23 -16.03 -33.85
N THR A 219 10.18 -15.17 -34.13
CA THR A 219 10.07 -14.11 -35.13
C THR A 219 9.81 -14.75 -36.46
N MET A 220 8.58 -14.67 -36.95
CA MET A 220 8.30 -14.98 -38.36
C MET A 220 8.96 -13.89 -39.20
N GLU A 221 10.09 -14.24 -39.83
CA GLU A 221 10.63 -13.48 -40.95
C GLU A 221 9.63 -13.52 -42.11
N THR A 222 9.24 -12.36 -42.56
CA THR A 222 8.43 -12.16 -43.76
C THR A 222 9.31 -12.46 -44.97
N PRO A 223 8.94 -13.38 -45.89
CA PRO A 223 9.70 -13.54 -47.11
C PRO A 223 9.43 -12.36 -48.05
N ARG A 224 10.48 -11.97 -48.78
CA ARG A 224 10.50 -10.94 -49.83
C ARG A 224 9.64 -11.34 -51.04
#